data_281446a780138b1845d453b5c0d98df3
#
_entry.id   281446a780138b1845d453b5c0d98df3
#
_cell.length_a   1.000
_cell.length_b   1.000
_cell.length_c   1.000
_cell.angle_alpha   90.00
_cell.angle_beta   90.00
_cell.angle_gamma   90.00
#
_symmetry.space_group_name_H-M   'P 1'
#
loop_
_entity.id
_entity.type
_entity.pdbx_description
1 polymer ?
#
loop_
_entity_poly.entity_id
_entity_poly.type
_entity_poly.pdbx_seq_one_letter_code
_entity_poly.pdbx_strand_id
1 'polypeptide(L)'
;CKINYSEIIGQVEAKRAMEIAAAGRHNIYMFGSPGVGKTMLANAITSILPPLTKNEEMEVAKIYSIAGFSREMETLDIPFRAPHHTITKSALIGGGRELTLGEITLAHNGVLFLDEILEYKREILELLRKPMEEGYISITRQHERFILPSKFLLISASNPCPCGNWMSTEGKKCKCTEMEIHKYINKLSSAIIDRMDLLCFIPRVRPEELLNGNEKYTSEKMKERILSAIERASYRLKDTDYRY
;
A
#
# COMPACT_ATOMS: atom_id res chain seq x y z
N CYS A 1 -18.47 0.98 -2.83
CA CYS A 1 -18.61 0.14 -1.61
C CYS A 1 -17.22 -0.26 -1.13
N LYS A 2 -16.91 0.01 0.14
CA LYS A 2 -15.64 -0.46 0.75
C LYS A 2 -15.80 -1.96 1.05
N ILE A 3 -14.84 -2.78 0.63
CA ILE A 3 -14.82 -4.22 0.93
C ILE A 3 -14.63 -4.37 2.45
N ASN A 4 -15.46 -5.21 3.09
CA ASN A 4 -15.29 -5.55 4.51
C ASN A 4 -14.33 -6.74 4.64
N TYR A 5 -13.45 -6.71 5.64
CA TYR A 5 -12.54 -7.84 5.90
C TYR A 5 -13.27 -9.15 6.24
N SER A 6 -14.53 -9.09 6.68
CA SER A 6 -15.38 -10.26 6.87
C SER A 6 -15.67 -11.01 5.57
N GLU A 7 -15.66 -10.31 4.41
CA GLU A 7 -15.87 -10.90 3.09
C GLU A 7 -14.64 -11.68 2.59
N ILE A 8 -13.46 -11.45 3.19
CA ILE A 8 -12.24 -12.16 2.86
C ILE A 8 -12.15 -13.41 3.73
N ILE A 9 -12.30 -14.56 3.12
CA ILE A 9 -12.30 -15.85 3.82
C ILE A 9 -10.87 -16.26 4.19
N GLY A 10 -10.67 -16.81 5.39
CA GLY A 10 -9.35 -17.22 5.86
C GLY A 10 -8.35 -16.07 6.04
N GLN A 11 -7.12 -16.27 5.63
CA GLN A 11 -6.03 -15.28 5.58
C GLN A 11 -5.79 -14.55 6.92
N VAL A 12 -5.89 -15.27 8.04
CA VAL A 12 -5.81 -14.71 9.40
C VAL A 12 -4.51 -13.93 9.63
N GLU A 13 -3.38 -14.49 9.22
CA GLU A 13 -2.06 -13.85 9.36
C GLU A 13 -1.95 -12.59 8.51
N ALA A 14 -2.46 -12.66 7.27
CA ALA A 14 -2.48 -11.51 6.39
C ALA A 14 -3.39 -10.39 6.93
N LYS A 15 -4.57 -10.72 7.44
CA LYS A 15 -5.46 -9.75 8.10
C LYS A 15 -4.78 -9.10 9.31
N ARG A 16 -4.05 -9.90 10.10
CA ARG A 16 -3.27 -9.36 11.22
C ARG A 16 -2.14 -8.44 10.75
N ALA A 17 -1.44 -8.80 9.68
CA ALA A 17 -0.41 -7.94 9.09
C ALA A 17 -1.00 -6.62 8.58
N MET A 18 -2.16 -6.65 7.91
CA MET A 18 -2.87 -5.45 7.47
C MET A 18 -3.33 -4.58 8.63
N GLU A 19 -3.78 -5.17 9.74
CA GLU A 19 -4.13 -4.46 10.97
C GLU A 19 -2.92 -3.73 11.57
N ILE A 20 -1.75 -4.37 11.61
CA ILE A 20 -0.50 -3.77 12.08
C ILE A 20 -0.07 -2.64 11.14
N ALA A 21 -0.12 -2.89 9.82
CA ALA A 21 0.19 -1.88 8.80
C ALA A 21 -0.70 -0.64 8.94
N ALA A 22 -2.00 -0.82 9.16
CA ALA A 22 -2.95 0.28 9.34
C ALA A 22 -2.72 1.04 10.65
N ALA A 23 -2.39 0.33 11.75
CA ALA A 23 -2.16 0.94 13.06
C ALA A 23 -0.88 1.79 13.08
N GLY A 24 0.19 1.37 12.45
CA GLY A 24 1.49 2.03 12.48
C GLY A 24 1.85 2.76 11.17
N ARG A 25 0.97 2.81 10.18
CA ARG A 25 1.28 3.25 8.81
C ARG A 25 2.53 2.56 8.25
N HIS A 26 2.69 1.26 8.56
CA HIS A 26 3.82 0.43 8.15
C HIS A 26 3.67 -0.06 6.71
N ASN A 27 4.69 0.19 5.91
CA ASN A 27 4.73 -0.31 4.54
C ASN A 27 4.73 -1.84 4.51
N ILE A 28 3.88 -2.43 3.67
CA ILE A 28 3.71 -3.88 3.60
C ILE A 28 3.93 -4.41 2.18
N TYR A 29 4.70 -5.48 2.08
CA TYR A 29 4.88 -6.25 0.87
C TYR A 29 4.28 -7.64 1.04
N MET A 30 3.26 -7.92 0.22
CA MET A 30 2.57 -9.21 0.18
C MET A 30 3.06 -10.04 -1.01
N PHE A 31 3.37 -11.30 -0.79
CA PHE A 31 3.74 -12.21 -1.88
C PHE A 31 3.02 -13.56 -1.72
N GLY A 32 2.62 -14.14 -2.83
CA GLY A 32 1.87 -15.40 -2.84
C GLY A 32 1.37 -15.72 -4.23
N SER A 33 0.87 -16.93 -4.42
CA SER A 33 0.37 -17.41 -5.72
C SER A 33 -0.72 -16.50 -6.31
N PRO A 34 -0.94 -16.52 -7.62
CA PRO A 34 -2.07 -15.82 -8.22
C PRO A 34 -3.40 -16.30 -7.62
N GLY A 35 -4.34 -15.37 -7.43
CA GLY A 35 -5.69 -15.68 -6.96
C GLY A 35 -5.84 -15.94 -5.46
N VAL A 36 -4.81 -15.72 -4.62
CA VAL A 36 -4.91 -15.92 -3.16
C VAL A 36 -5.55 -14.75 -2.40
N GLY A 37 -5.99 -13.70 -3.09
CA GLY A 37 -6.71 -12.57 -2.47
C GLY A 37 -5.86 -11.36 -2.10
N LYS A 38 -4.60 -11.25 -2.57
CA LYS A 38 -3.70 -10.09 -2.29
C LYS A 38 -4.36 -8.75 -2.61
N THR A 39 -4.93 -8.61 -3.78
CA THR A 39 -5.61 -7.39 -4.24
C THR A 39 -6.86 -7.08 -3.41
N MET A 40 -7.62 -8.09 -2.97
CA MET A 40 -8.77 -7.90 -2.07
C MET A 40 -8.34 -7.39 -0.71
N LEU A 41 -7.27 -7.97 -0.13
CA LEU A 41 -6.70 -7.52 1.14
C LEU A 41 -6.26 -6.06 1.07
N ALA A 42 -5.59 -5.67 -0.02
CA ALA A 42 -5.15 -4.29 -0.23
C ALA A 42 -6.34 -3.32 -0.38
N ASN A 43 -7.33 -3.67 -1.18
CA ASN A 43 -8.51 -2.81 -1.40
C ASN A 43 -9.35 -2.64 -0.13
N ALA A 44 -9.38 -3.64 0.74
CA ALA A 44 -10.11 -3.58 1.99
C ALA A 44 -9.45 -2.66 3.04
N ILE A 45 -8.18 -2.25 2.89
CA ILE A 45 -7.43 -1.49 3.91
C ILE A 45 -8.12 -0.20 4.32
N THR A 46 -8.75 0.52 3.38
CA THR A 46 -9.44 1.78 3.65
C THR A 46 -10.62 1.62 4.61
N SER A 47 -11.14 0.41 4.79
CA SER A 47 -12.22 0.12 5.74
C SER A 47 -11.74 0.09 7.20
N ILE A 48 -10.43 -0.13 7.42
CA ILE A 48 -9.84 -0.23 8.76
C ILE A 48 -8.89 0.90 9.11
N LEU A 49 -8.45 1.70 8.14
CA LEU A 49 -7.60 2.87 8.43
C LEU A 49 -8.31 3.86 9.37
N PRO A 50 -7.56 4.50 10.27
CA PRO A 50 -8.10 5.58 11.10
C PRO A 50 -8.57 6.73 10.21
N PRO A 51 -9.60 7.49 10.62
CA PRO A 51 -10.04 8.66 9.87
C PRO A 51 -8.92 9.69 9.80
N LEU A 52 -8.91 10.48 8.73
CA LEU A 52 -8.00 11.60 8.60
C LEU A 52 -8.27 12.64 9.69
N THR A 53 -7.23 13.27 10.18
CA THR A 53 -7.37 14.47 11.00
C THR A 53 -7.82 15.64 10.14
N LYS A 54 -8.38 16.70 10.77
CA LYS A 54 -8.80 17.90 10.02
C LYS A 54 -7.71 18.55 9.19
N ASN A 55 -6.45 18.49 9.66
CA ASN A 55 -5.32 19.00 8.90
C ASN A 55 -5.01 18.13 7.68
N GLU A 56 -5.02 16.80 7.85
CA GLU A 56 -4.82 15.86 6.75
C GLU A 56 -5.95 15.96 5.71
N GLU A 57 -7.20 16.12 6.15
CA GLU A 57 -8.35 16.36 5.26
C GLU A 57 -8.14 17.62 4.42
N MET A 58 -7.68 18.73 5.04
CA MET A 58 -7.39 19.96 4.31
C MET A 58 -6.24 19.82 3.32
N GLU A 59 -5.18 19.07 3.66
CA GLU A 59 -4.07 18.79 2.75
C GLU A 59 -4.54 17.99 1.53
N VAL A 60 -5.30 16.92 1.76
CA VAL A 60 -5.90 16.09 0.70
C VAL A 60 -6.82 16.93 -0.18
N ALA A 61 -7.71 17.72 0.42
CA ALA A 61 -8.65 18.59 -0.30
C ALA A 61 -7.91 19.58 -1.23
N LYS A 62 -6.83 20.21 -0.76
CA LYS A 62 -6.00 21.11 -1.58
C LYS A 62 -5.38 20.38 -2.77
N ILE A 63 -4.82 19.18 -2.54
CA ILE A 63 -4.20 18.38 -3.61
C ILE A 63 -5.23 18.02 -4.68
N TYR A 64 -6.39 17.51 -4.27
CA TYR A 64 -7.44 17.07 -5.19
C TYR A 64 -8.09 18.26 -5.94
N SER A 65 -8.22 19.42 -5.28
CA SER A 65 -8.67 20.66 -5.92
C SER A 65 -7.70 21.11 -7.03
N ILE A 66 -6.40 21.12 -6.76
CA ILE A 66 -5.36 21.46 -7.75
C ILE A 66 -5.35 20.45 -8.90
N ALA A 67 -5.58 19.17 -8.61
CA ALA A 67 -5.65 18.12 -9.63
C ALA A 67 -6.94 18.14 -10.47
N GLY A 68 -7.94 18.97 -10.13
CA GLY A 68 -9.21 19.06 -10.84
C GLY A 68 -10.24 17.98 -10.46
N PHE A 69 -10.01 17.25 -9.37
CA PHE A 69 -10.90 16.19 -8.87
C PHE A 69 -11.95 16.72 -7.87
N SER A 70 -12.57 17.86 -8.15
CA SER A 70 -13.50 18.53 -7.23
C SER A 70 -14.75 17.70 -6.86
N ARG A 71 -15.19 16.76 -7.71
CA ARG A 71 -16.33 15.87 -7.41
C ARG A 71 -16.00 14.74 -6.42
N GLU A 72 -14.76 14.31 -6.37
CA GLU A 72 -14.30 13.28 -5.43
C GLU A 72 -14.15 13.84 -3.99
N MET A 73 -14.20 15.17 -3.84
CA MET A 73 -14.15 15.86 -2.55
C MET A 73 -15.47 15.85 -1.77
N GLU A 74 -16.60 15.50 -2.38
CA GLU A 74 -17.89 15.42 -1.67
C GLU A 74 -17.93 14.30 -0.64
N THR A 75 -17.08 13.28 -0.81
CA THR A 75 -16.78 12.26 0.20
C THR A 75 -15.29 12.35 0.52
N LEU A 76 -14.92 13.00 1.61
CA LEU A 76 -13.54 13.07 2.13
C LEU A 76 -13.06 11.67 2.60
N ASP A 77 -13.02 10.75 1.64
CA ASP A 77 -12.50 9.41 1.88
C ASP A 77 -10.96 9.42 1.85
N ILE A 78 -10.38 8.48 2.58
CA ILE A 78 -8.93 8.27 2.58
C ILE A 78 -8.48 7.94 1.14
N PRO A 79 -7.52 8.69 0.56
CA PRO A 79 -7.03 8.43 -0.79
C PRO A 79 -6.55 6.99 -0.96
N PHE A 80 -6.96 6.34 -2.02
CA PHE A 80 -6.46 5.02 -2.43
C PHE A 80 -6.08 5.08 -3.90
N ARG A 81 -4.78 5.02 -4.18
CA ARG A 81 -4.25 5.08 -5.55
C ARG A 81 -3.61 3.76 -5.91
N ALA A 82 -4.03 3.20 -7.05
CA ALA A 82 -3.56 1.90 -7.54
C ALA A 82 -3.15 2.02 -9.01
N PRO A 83 -2.02 2.68 -9.31
CA PRO A 83 -1.56 2.82 -10.69
C PRO A 83 -1.19 1.46 -11.28
N HIS A 84 -1.43 1.30 -12.59
CA HIS A 84 -1.02 0.11 -13.31
C HIS A 84 0.50 0.06 -13.51
N HIS A 85 1.10 -1.13 -13.58
CA HIS A 85 2.57 -1.29 -13.73
C HIS A 85 3.17 -0.67 -15.00
N THR A 86 2.33 -0.34 -16.00
CA THR A 86 2.76 0.38 -17.23
C THR A 86 2.82 1.91 -17.05
N ILE A 87 2.59 2.41 -15.83
CA ILE A 87 2.61 3.84 -15.53
C ILE A 87 3.92 4.51 -16.00
N THR A 88 3.81 5.72 -16.49
CA THR A 88 4.98 6.54 -16.86
C THR A 88 5.55 7.28 -15.65
N LYS A 89 6.82 7.71 -15.74
CA LYS A 89 7.47 8.54 -14.72
C LYS A 89 6.66 9.80 -14.40
N SER A 90 6.18 10.51 -15.44
CA SER A 90 5.39 11.73 -15.26
C SER A 90 4.02 11.48 -14.61
N ALA A 91 3.38 10.36 -14.92
CA ALA A 91 2.12 10.01 -14.26
C ALA A 91 2.33 9.60 -12.79
N LEU A 92 3.46 8.98 -12.46
CA LEU A 92 3.75 8.58 -11.08
C LEU A 92 4.15 9.77 -10.20
N ILE A 93 5.10 10.62 -10.66
CA ILE A 93 5.65 11.72 -9.85
C ILE A 93 4.89 13.02 -10.08
N GLY A 94 4.37 13.21 -11.27
CA GLY A 94 3.86 14.48 -11.75
C GLY A 94 4.88 15.19 -12.66
N GLY A 95 4.49 16.34 -13.17
CA GLY A 95 5.31 17.13 -14.08
C GLY A 95 4.65 17.25 -15.47
N GLY A 96 5.45 17.50 -16.49
CA GLY A 96 4.96 17.72 -17.85
C GLY A 96 4.88 19.20 -18.24
N ARG A 97 4.30 19.51 -19.41
CA ARG A 97 4.14 20.90 -19.89
C ARG A 97 3.24 21.71 -18.95
N GLU A 98 2.14 21.11 -18.52
CA GLU A 98 1.29 21.62 -17.45
C GLU A 98 1.65 20.83 -16.19
N LEU A 99 1.83 21.51 -15.06
CA LEU A 99 2.19 20.86 -13.80
C LEU A 99 1.04 19.95 -13.35
N THR A 100 1.06 18.70 -13.78
CA THR A 100 0.10 17.69 -13.31
C THR A 100 0.62 17.02 -12.06
N LEU A 101 -0.26 16.79 -11.10
CA LEU A 101 0.08 16.02 -9.89
C LEU A 101 0.13 14.52 -10.23
N GLY A 102 1.16 13.83 -9.74
CA GLY A 102 1.32 12.40 -9.96
C GLY A 102 0.61 11.56 -8.91
N GLU A 103 0.51 10.24 -9.17
CA GLU A 103 -0.15 9.27 -8.29
C GLU A 103 0.40 9.26 -6.87
N ILE A 104 1.71 9.50 -6.70
CA ILE A 104 2.36 9.58 -5.38
C ILE A 104 1.80 10.74 -4.56
N THR A 105 1.63 11.92 -5.16
CA THR A 105 1.05 13.08 -4.49
C THR A 105 -0.45 12.90 -4.25
N LEU A 106 -1.17 12.29 -5.19
CA LEU A 106 -2.58 11.96 -5.04
C LEU A 106 -2.83 10.90 -3.93
N ALA A 107 -1.82 10.09 -3.59
CA ALA A 107 -1.88 9.13 -2.49
C ALA A 107 -1.57 9.76 -1.11
N HIS A 108 -1.28 11.06 -1.06
CA HIS A 108 -0.90 11.73 0.19
C HIS A 108 -1.95 11.53 1.30
N ASN A 109 -1.47 11.22 2.52
CA ASN A 109 -2.25 10.84 3.70
C ASN A 109 -3.17 9.62 3.49
N GLY A 110 -2.96 8.88 2.40
CA GLY A 110 -3.72 7.70 2.03
C GLY A 110 -2.83 6.49 1.74
N VAL A 111 -3.22 5.74 0.73
CA VAL A 111 -2.60 4.48 0.32
C VAL A 111 -2.13 4.55 -1.11
N LEU A 112 -0.89 4.14 -1.35
CA LEU A 112 -0.39 3.79 -2.67
C LEU A 112 -0.30 2.27 -2.76
N PHE A 113 -1.14 1.67 -3.62
CA PHE A 113 -1.13 0.22 -3.85
C PHE A 113 -0.46 -0.10 -5.18
N LEU A 114 0.61 -0.89 -5.13
CA LEU A 114 1.32 -1.38 -6.30
C LEU A 114 1.09 -2.88 -6.45
N ASP A 115 0.08 -3.24 -7.23
CA ASP A 115 -0.14 -4.64 -7.58
C ASP A 115 0.91 -5.09 -8.61
N GLU A 116 1.29 -6.36 -8.54
CA GLU A 116 2.35 -6.92 -9.41
C GLU A 116 3.62 -6.05 -9.43
N ILE A 117 4.08 -5.61 -8.25
CA ILE A 117 5.19 -4.66 -8.13
C ILE A 117 6.45 -5.09 -8.92
N LEU A 118 6.68 -6.39 -9.08
CA LEU A 118 7.81 -6.92 -9.85
C LEU A 118 7.65 -6.78 -11.38
N GLU A 119 6.48 -6.35 -11.88
CA GLU A 119 6.24 -6.05 -13.29
C GLU A 119 6.49 -4.59 -13.64
N TYR A 120 6.65 -3.72 -12.64
CA TYR A 120 7.04 -2.33 -12.87
C TYR A 120 8.48 -2.25 -13.37
N LYS A 121 8.76 -1.24 -14.19
CA LYS A 121 10.14 -0.93 -14.61
C LYS A 121 10.94 -0.50 -13.37
N ARG A 122 12.17 -0.98 -13.27
CA ARG A 122 13.07 -0.66 -12.15
C ARG A 122 13.23 0.84 -11.93
N GLU A 123 13.37 1.61 -13.02
CA GLU A 123 13.47 3.07 -12.97
C GLU A 123 12.25 3.74 -12.32
N ILE A 124 11.06 3.16 -12.46
CA ILE A 124 9.81 3.64 -11.84
C ILE A 124 9.83 3.36 -10.34
N LEU A 125 10.23 2.16 -9.95
CA LEU A 125 10.32 1.79 -8.52
C LEU A 125 11.35 2.63 -7.77
N GLU A 126 12.51 2.92 -8.37
CA GLU A 126 13.53 3.76 -7.73
C GLU A 126 13.05 5.19 -7.41
N LEU A 127 12.01 5.68 -8.11
CA LEU A 127 11.41 6.98 -7.83
C LEU A 127 10.65 7.03 -6.49
N LEU A 128 10.27 5.87 -5.95
CA LEU A 128 9.58 5.76 -4.66
C LEU A 128 10.50 6.00 -3.46
N ARG A 129 11.82 5.80 -3.62
CA ARG A 129 12.77 5.87 -2.50
C ARG A 129 12.67 7.18 -1.73
N LYS A 130 12.81 8.29 -2.45
CA LYS A 130 12.80 9.62 -1.83
C LYS A 130 11.47 9.96 -1.15
N PRO A 131 10.29 9.80 -1.78
CA PRO A 131 9.01 10.03 -1.12
C PRO A 131 8.77 9.13 0.09
N MET A 132 9.24 7.88 0.07
CA MET A 132 9.14 6.99 1.24
C MET A 132 10.03 7.42 2.41
N GLU A 133 11.16 8.07 2.15
CA GLU A 133 12.08 8.58 3.18
C GLU A 133 11.65 9.94 3.72
N GLU A 134 11.37 10.87 2.80
CA GLU A 134 11.22 12.29 3.11
C GLU A 134 9.75 12.73 3.25
N GLY A 135 8.80 11.93 2.73
CA GLY A 135 7.38 12.27 2.73
C GLY A 135 7.02 13.42 1.77
N TYR A 136 7.91 13.76 0.84
CA TYR A 136 7.65 14.74 -0.21
C TYR A 136 8.41 14.42 -1.50
N ILE A 137 7.95 15.00 -2.62
CA ILE A 137 8.62 14.97 -3.92
C ILE A 137 9.05 16.40 -4.27
N SER A 138 10.21 16.52 -4.90
CA SER A 138 10.69 17.79 -5.45
C SER A 138 10.73 17.71 -6.97
N ILE A 139 10.00 18.60 -7.63
CA ILE A 139 9.97 18.77 -9.08
C ILE A 139 10.59 20.13 -9.42
N THR A 140 11.60 20.14 -10.29
CA THR A 140 12.18 21.39 -10.79
C THR A 140 11.63 21.67 -12.19
N ARG A 141 11.10 22.89 -12.40
CA ARG A 141 10.57 23.33 -13.68
C ARG A 141 10.88 24.81 -13.89
N GLN A 142 11.37 25.18 -15.08
CA GLN A 142 11.63 26.58 -15.46
C GLN A 142 12.42 27.36 -14.37
N HIS A 143 13.41 26.71 -13.74
CA HIS A 143 14.19 27.22 -12.62
C HIS A 143 13.45 27.35 -11.28
N GLU A 144 12.16 27.00 -11.21
CA GLU A 144 11.40 26.94 -9.97
C GLU A 144 11.36 25.52 -9.41
N ARG A 145 11.43 25.40 -8.09
CA ARG A 145 11.37 24.14 -7.37
C ARG A 145 10.03 24.03 -6.65
N PHE A 146 9.26 23.02 -7.02
CA PHE A 146 7.99 22.66 -6.38
C PHE A 146 8.22 21.51 -5.42
N ILE A 147 7.73 21.65 -4.19
CA ILE A 147 7.73 20.58 -3.18
C ILE A 147 6.30 20.12 -3.03
N LEU A 148 6.05 18.85 -3.34
CA LEU A 148 4.74 18.24 -3.28
C LEU A 148 4.72 17.19 -2.16
N PRO A 149 3.74 17.24 -1.24
CA PRO A 149 3.66 16.27 -0.16
C PRO A 149 3.35 14.87 -0.70
N SER A 150 3.90 13.83 -0.05
CA SER A 150 3.77 12.44 -0.51
C SER A 150 3.88 11.45 0.66
N LYS A 151 3.24 11.73 1.78
CA LYS A 151 3.13 10.78 2.90
C LYS A 151 2.05 9.77 2.58
N PHE A 152 2.41 8.56 2.25
CA PHE A 152 1.47 7.48 1.94
C PHE A 152 1.87 6.19 2.65
N LEU A 153 0.90 5.32 2.88
CA LEU A 153 1.12 3.93 3.24
C LEU A 153 1.34 3.14 1.94
N LEU A 154 2.53 2.57 1.77
CA LEU A 154 2.80 1.70 0.63
C LEU A 154 2.32 0.28 0.91
N ILE A 155 1.38 -0.18 0.08
CA ILE A 155 1.00 -1.59 0.01
C ILE A 155 1.46 -2.11 -1.34
N SER A 156 2.18 -3.21 -1.35
CA SER A 156 2.64 -3.82 -2.59
C SER A 156 2.37 -5.31 -2.61
N ALA A 157 2.14 -5.85 -3.79
CA ALA A 157 1.87 -7.25 -3.97
C ALA A 157 2.65 -7.82 -5.16
N SER A 158 3.08 -9.08 -5.07
CA SER A 158 3.65 -9.81 -6.20
C SER A 158 3.34 -11.29 -6.14
N ASN A 159 3.64 -11.96 -7.24
CA ASN A 159 3.78 -13.41 -7.27
C ASN A 159 5.16 -13.81 -6.70
N PRO A 160 5.33 -15.02 -6.18
CA PRO A 160 6.60 -15.45 -5.58
C PRO A 160 7.68 -15.80 -6.63
N CYS A 161 7.28 -16.00 -7.89
CA CYS A 161 8.16 -16.29 -9.02
C CYS A 161 7.42 -16.02 -10.34
N PRO A 162 8.10 -16.05 -11.51
CA PRO A 162 7.45 -15.82 -12.81
C PRO A 162 6.25 -16.72 -13.09
N CYS A 163 6.27 -18.01 -12.70
CA CYS A 163 5.14 -18.91 -12.89
C CYS A 163 4.09 -18.83 -11.75
N GLY A 164 4.38 -18.12 -10.66
CA GLY A 164 3.49 -17.92 -9.52
C GLY A 164 3.32 -19.11 -8.57
N ASN A 165 4.04 -20.24 -8.80
CA ASN A 165 3.84 -21.47 -8.04
C ASN A 165 4.98 -21.80 -7.05
N TRP A 166 6.01 -20.97 -6.95
CA TRP A 166 7.05 -21.16 -5.95
C TRP A 166 6.45 -20.99 -4.54
N MET A 167 6.83 -21.84 -3.62
CA MET A 167 6.26 -21.93 -2.27
C MET A 167 4.77 -22.36 -2.21
N SER A 168 4.19 -22.81 -3.34
CA SER A 168 2.83 -23.35 -3.32
C SER A 168 2.84 -24.75 -2.70
N THR A 169 2.03 -24.96 -1.66
CA THR A 169 1.85 -26.27 -1.02
C THR A 169 0.85 -27.13 -1.75
N GLU A 170 0.01 -26.53 -2.59
CA GLU A 170 -1.05 -27.20 -3.33
C GLU A 170 -1.09 -26.71 -4.77
N GLY A 171 -1.42 -27.61 -5.71
CA GLY A 171 -1.62 -27.29 -7.10
C GLY A 171 -0.41 -27.53 -8.00
N LYS A 172 -0.19 -26.66 -8.98
CA LYS A 172 0.89 -26.82 -9.97
C LYS A 172 2.26 -26.60 -9.33
N LYS A 173 3.18 -27.54 -9.54
CA LYS A 173 4.59 -27.39 -9.12
C LYS A 173 5.25 -26.21 -9.83
N CYS A 174 6.13 -25.51 -9.13
CA CYS A 174 6.97 -24.47 -9.70
C CYS A 174 7.87 -25.08 -10.80
N LYS A 175 7.95 -24.40 -11.95
CA LYS A 175 8.81 -24.80 -13.09
C LYS A 175 9.99 -23.86 -13.27
N CYS A 176 10.10 -22.83 -12.46
CA CYS A 176 11.17 -21.86 -12.54
C CYS A 176 12.47 -22.43 -11.97
N THR A 177 13.58 -22.13 -12.62
CA THR A 177 14.91 -22.37 -12.08
C THR A 177 15.20 -21.39 -10.94
N GLU A 178 16.13 -21.72 -10.06
CA GLU A 178 16.57 -20.80 -8.99
C GLU A 178 17.05 -19.45 -9.56
N MET A 179 17.76 -19.48 -10.67
CA MET A 179 18.24 -18.28 -11.35
C MET A 179 17.09 -17.37 -11.82
N GLU A 180 16.02 -17.94 -12.37
CA GLU A 180 14.82 -17.18 -12.78
C GLU A 180 14.11 -16.58 -11.59
N ILE A 181 14.00 -17.31 -10.48
CA ILE A 181 13.39 -16.81 -9.24
C ILE A 181 14.23 -15.64 -8.69
N HIS A 182 15.55 -15.82 -8.56
CA HIS A 182 16.44 -14.76 -8.10
C HIS A 182 16.38 -13.51 -9.00
N LYS A 183 16.41 -13.69 -10.31
CA LYS A 183 16.30 -12.57 -11.27
C LYS A 183 14.96 -11.84 -11.14
N TYR A 184 13.89 -12.56 -10.86
CA TYR A 184 12.55 -12.01 -10.69
C TYR A 184 12.44 -11.18 -9.40
N ILE A 185 12.88 -11.72 -8.26
CA ILE A 185 12.83 -11.06 -6.96
C ILE A 185 13.78 -9.86 -6.92
N ASN A 186 14.96 -9.96 -7.53
CA ASN A 186 15.97 -8.89 -7.57
C ASN A 186 15.58 -7.69 -8.45
N LYS A 187 14.38 -7.69 -9.06
CA LYS A 187 13.82 -6.48 -9.68
C LYS A 187 13.55 -5.38 -8.62
N LEU A 188 13.21 -5.76 -7.37
CA LEU A 188 13.19 -4.84 -6.24
C LEU A 188 14.62 -4.63 -5.75
N SER A 189 15.03 -3.37 -5.66
CA SER A 189 16.30 -3.03 -5.03
C SER A 189 16.23 -3.24 -3.52
N SER A 190 17.38 -3.55 -2.91
CA SER A 190 17.49 -3.63 -1.44
C SER A 190 16.99 -2.36 -0.78
N ALA A 191 17.27 -1.21 -1.37
CA ALA A 191 16.83 0.09 -0.86
C ALA A 191 15.30 0.24 -0.74
N ILE A 192 14.51 -0.42 -1.59
CA ILE A 192 13.04 -0.44 -1.45
C ILE A 192 12.62 -1.47 -0.42
N ILE A 193 13.25 -2.67 -0.45
CA ILE A 193 12.94 -3.74 0.51
C ILE A 193 13.22 -3.29 1.95
N ASP A 194 14.31 -2.57 2.19
CA ASP A 194 14.69 -2.04 3.51
C ASP A 194 13.66 -1.04 4.09
N ARG A 195 12.76 -0.53 3.23
CA ARG A 195 11.67 0.37 3.61
C ARG A 195 10.31 -0.31 3.74
N MET A 196 10.28 -1.63 3.52
CA MET A 196 9.10 -2.45 3.81
C MET A 196 9.19 -2.92 5.26
N ASP A 197 8.29 -2.45 6.10
CA ASP A 197 8.25 -2.80 7.51
C ASP A 197 7.73 -4.22 7.73
N LEU A 198 6.84 -4.67 6.84
CA LEU A 198 6.18 -5.96 6.92
C LEU A 198 6.34 -6.74 5.60
N LEU A 199 6.81 -7.98 5.71
CA LEU A 199 6.83 -8.96 4.62
C LEU A 199 5.82 -10.05 4.94
N CYS A 200 4.81 -10.21 4.10
CA CYS A 200 3.70 -11.13 4.37
C CYS A 200 3.54 -12.15 3.23
N PHE A 201 3.73 -13.41 3.55
CA PHE A 201 3.39 -14.49 2.62
C PHE A 201 1.88 -14.78 2.71
N ILE A 202 1.22 -14.84 1.56
CA ILE A 202 -0.22 -15.11 1.45
C ILE A 202 -0.39 -16.52 0.89
N PRO A 203 -0.70 -17.51 1.74
CA PRO A 203 -0.94 -18.87 1.31
C PRO A 203 -2.29 -19.01 0.59
N ARG A 204 -2.51 -20.13 -0.08
CA ARG A 204 -3.86 -20.50 -0.53
C ARG A 204 -4.72 -20.86 0.68
N VAL A 205 -5.97 -20.40 0.66
CA VAL A 205 -6.96 -20.76 1.68
C VAL A 205 -7.29 -22.26 1.56
N ARG A 206 -7.23 -22.96 2.66
CA ARG A 206 -7.60 -24.40 2.70
C ARG A 206 -9.11 -24.54 2.66
N PRO A 207 -9.64 -25.63 2.04
CA PRO A 207 -11.10 -25.85 2.01
C PRO A 207 -11.75 -25.84 3.39
N GLU A 208 -11.03 -26.28 4.44
CA GLU A 208 -11.50 -26.29 5.82
C GLU A 208 -11.70 -24.88 6.40
N GLU A 209 -10.88 -23.93 5.97
CA GLU A 209 -11.00 -22.51 6.39
C GLU A 209 -12.20 -21.81 5.75
N LEU A 210 -12.69 -22.32 4.62
CA LEU A 210 -13.88 -21.81 3.94
C LEU A 210 -15.17 -21.99 4.77
N LEU A 211 -15.17 -22.97 5.66
CA LEU A 211 -16.32 -23.29 6.51
C LEU A 211 -16.30 -22.53 7.85
N ASN A 212 -15.17 -21.99 8.25
CA ASN A 212 -15.01 -21.28 9.51
C ASN A 212 -15.12 -19.78 9.28
N GLY A 213 -16.26 -19.19 9.62
CA GLY A 213 -16.43 -17.74 9.61
C GLY A 213 -15.41 -17.03 10.52
N ASN A 214 -14.78 -15.97 10.03
CA ASN A 214 -13.77 -15.22 10.77
C ASN A 214 -14.39 -14.02 11.50
N GLU A 215 -15.26 -14.26 12.49
CA GLU A 215 -15.90 -13.20 13.28
C GLU A 215 -14.90 -12.26 13.98
N LYS A 216 -13.67 -12.69 14.18
CA LYS A 216 -12.60 -11.91 14.82
C LYS A 216 -12.07 -10.78 13.93
N TYR A 217 -12.13 -10.96 12.60
CA TYR A 217 -11.54 -10.08 11.62
C TYR A 217 -12.59 -9.43 10.72
N THR A 218 -13.59 -8.79 11.32
CA THR A 218 -14.45 -7.82 10.62
C THR A 218 -13.76 -6.47 10.61
N SER A 219 -14.04 -5.63 9.61
CA SER A 219 -13.43 -4.29 9.51
C SER A 219 -13.69 -3.46 10.76
N GLU A 220 -14.86 -3.58 11.38
CA GLU A 220 -15.24 -2.85 12.59
C GLU A 220 -14.35 -3.24 13.78
N LYS A 221 -14.23 -4.55 14.05
CA LYS A 221 -13.40 -5.06 15.16
C LYS A 221 -11.91 -4.76 14.95
N MET A 222 -11.43 -4.85 13.71
CA MET A 222 -10.05 -4.47 13.37
C MET A 222 -9.83 -2.98 13.62
N LYS A 223 -10.76 -2.12 13.19
CA LYS A 223 -10.68 -0.67 13.37
C LYS A 223 -10.67 -0.27 14.86
N GLU A 224 -11.50 -0.91 15.68
CA GLU A 224 -11.49 -0.70 17.14
C GLU A 224 -10.12 -1.00 17.75
N ARG A 225 -9.51 -2.15 17.40
CA ARG A 225 -8.17 -2.51 17.88
C ARG A 225 -7.08 -1.56 17.40
N ILE A 226 -7.18 -1.10 16.16
CA ILE A 226 -6.26 -0.12 15.57
C ILE A 226 -6.34 1.20 16.34
N LEU A 227 -7.52 1.75 16.54
CA LEU A 227 -7.72 3.00 17.28
C LEU A 227 -7.20 2.90 18.72
N SER A 228 -7.48 1.79 19.41
CA SER A 228 -6.94 1.53 20.75
C SER A 228 -5.39 1.43 20.76
N ALA A 229 -4.79 0.84 19.73
CA ALA A 229 -3.34 0.78 19.62
C ALA A 229 -2.71 2.15 19.38
N ILE A 230 -3.31 2.98 18.54
CA ILE A 230 -2.88 4.36 18.26
C ILE A 230 -2.96 5.20 19.52
N GLU A 231 -4.05 5.13 20.27
CA GLU A 231 -4.23 5.84 21.53
C GLU A 231 -3.12 5.50 22.55
N ARG A 232 -2.83 4.19 22.72
CA ARG A 232 -1.74 3.73 23.60
C ARG A 232 -0.36 4.21 23.12
N ALA A 233 -0.10 4.19 21.81
CA ALA A 233 1.16 4.66 21.24
C ALA A 233 1.29 6.18 21.46
N SER A 234 0.26 6.95 21.20
CA SER A 234 0.24 8.41 21.43
C SER A 234 0.49 8.75 22.91
N TYR A 235 -0.09 7.99 23.84
CA TYR A 235 0.16 8.18 25.27
C TYR A 235 1.63 7.91 25.65
N ARG A 236 2.24 6.83 25.11
CA ARG A 236 3.64 6.49 25.39
C ARG A 236 4.64 7.50 24.79
N LEU A 237 4.28 8.10 23.66
CA LEU A 237 5.14 9.03 22.93
C LEU A 237 4.90 10.51 23.32
N LYS A 238 3.97 10.77 24.26
CA LYS A 238 3.52 12.11 24.63
C LYS A 238 4.66 13.06 25.03
N ASP A 239 5.73 12.53 25.66
CA ASP A 239 6.85 13.29 26.18
C ASP A 239 8.13 13.09 25.35
N THR A 240 8.01 12.60 24.13
CA THR A 240 9.11 12.36 23.20
C THR A 240 8.97 13.22 21.96
N ASP A 241 10.11 13.50 21.27
CA ASP A 241 10.11 14.17 19.97
C ASP A 241 9.60 13.27 18.83
N TYR A 242 9.35 12.00 19.12
CA TYR A 242 8.77 11.06 18.17
C TYR A 242 7.26 11.28 18.07
N ARG A 243 6.79 11.62 16.88
CA ARG A 243 5.36 11.67 16.56
C ARG A 243 4.95 10.36 15.91
N TYR A 244 3.81 9.88 16.35
CA TYR A 244 3.16 8.72 15.74
C TYR A 244 2.52 9.11 14.41
#